data_91abccee7a0500dcc8845377ddeefdc8
#
_entry.id   91abccee7a0500dcc8845377ddeefdc8
#
_cell.length_a   1.000
_cell.length_b   1.000
_cell.length_c   1.000
_cell.angle_alpha   90.00
_cell.angle_beta   90.00
_cell.angle_gamma   90.00
#
_symmetry.space_group_name_H-M   'P 1'
#
loop_
_entity.id
_entity.type
_entity.pdbx_description
1 polymer ?
#
loop_
_entity_poly.entity_id
_entity_poly.type
_entity_poly.pdbx_seq_one_letter_code
_entity_poly.pdbx_strand_id
1 'polypeptide(L)'
;MKKLFIGIDFSKEKLDATIILACGMNEIGSREYGCFPNNTTGYRKLCNWVKTNAWNTIAEESLFRGEDTGSCSIGLSKWLYGKGYDIWIENAYAIKHSSGIQRVKNDKADSAIIAEYAWRQQDKVVPFEPLNESLAQLREIFLYRHKLVGQRVAMELRKEDKSQSNKSKAISFINRKSKHLIAEINKTIAKCDKAIDSIIE
;
A
#
# COMPACT_ATOMS: atom_id res chain seq x y z
N MET A 1 9.17 -21.98 13.76
CA MET A 1 9.50 -21.73 12.33
C MET A 1 8.18 -21.63 11.58
N LYS A 2 8.00 -20.63 10.73
CA LYS A 2 6.76 -20.50 9.94
C LYS A 2 6.71 -21.62 8.91
N LYS A 3 5.51 -22.17 8.69
CA LYS A 3 5.27 -23.24 7.69
C LYS A 3 4.41 -22.76 6.54
N LEU A 4 3.58 -21.76 6.77
CA LEU A 4 2.63 -21.24 5.81
C LEU A 4 2.93 -19.77 5.48
N PHE A 5 3.19 -19.51 4.21
CA PHE A 5 3.52 -18.17 3.72
C PHE A 5 2.43 -17.71 2.76
N ILE A 6 1.82 -16.57 3.06
CA ILE A 6 0.72 -16.02 2.29
C ILE A 6 1.19 -14.70 1.68
N GLY A 7 1.44 -14.69 0.37
CA GLY A 7 1.77 -13.48 -0.38
C GLY A 7 0.51 -12.81 -0.88
N ILE A 8 0.41 -11.49 -0.69
CA ILE A 8 -0.76 -10.71 -1.05
C ILE A 8 -0.34 -9.54 -1.94
N ASP A 9 -0.91 -9.51 -3.14
CA ASP A 9 -0.90 -8.34 -4.00
C ASP A 9 -2.18 -7.53 -3.75
N PHE A 10 -2.00 -6.24 -3.40
CA PHE A 10 -3.09 -5.35 -3.01
C PHE A 10 -3.52 -4.46 -4.15
N SER A 11 -4.80 -4.45 -4.44
CA SER A 11 -5.43 -3.41 -5.24
C SER A 11 -6.56 -2.73 -4.46
N LYS A 12 -7.12 -1.67 -5.01
CA LYS A 12 -8.20 -0.92 -4.37
C LYS A 12 -9.45 -1.79 -4.11
N GLU A 13 -9.78 -2.69 -5.02
CA GLU A 13 -11.02 -3.46 -5.01
C GLU A 13 -10.81 -4.92 -4.62
N LYS A 14 -9.62 -5.46 -4.84
CA LYS A 14 -9.34 -6.88 -4.65
C LYS A 14 -7.96 -7.15 -4.02
N LEU A 15 -7.85 -8.35 -3.48
CA LEU A 15 -6.64 -8.96 -2.95
C LEU A 15 -6.38 -10.22 -3.76
N ASP A 16 -5.23 -10.31 -4.39
CA ASP A 16 -4.76 -11.53 -5.01
C ASP A 16 -3.80 -12.21 -4.04
N ALA A 17 -4.10 -13.43 -3.62
CA ALA A 17 -3.36 -14.13 -2.58
C ALA A 17 -2.83 -15.48 -3.06
N THR A 18 -1.57 -15.77 -2.73
CA THR A 18 -0.97 -17.08 -2.96
C THR A 18 -0.49 -17.66 -1.64
N ILE A 19 -0.90 -18.89 -1.35
CA ILE A 19 -0.38 -19.68 -0.22
C ILE A 19 0.79 -20.53 -0.71
N ILE A 20 1.86 -20.57 0.09
CA ILE A 20 2.95 -21.54 -0.03
C ILE A 20 3.04 -22.32 1.28
N LEU A 21 2.95 -23.63 1.18
CA LEU A 21 3.27 -24.54 2.28
C LEU A 21 4.73 -24.98 2.14
N ALA A 22 5.57 -24.67 3.12
CA ALA A 22 6.97 -25.07 3.14
C ALA A 22 7.12 -26.46 3.75
N CYS A 23 7.82 -27.35 3.03
CA CYS A 23 8.18 -28.70 3.48
C CYS A 23 9.63 -28.72 3.98
N GLY A 24 10.01 -27.76 4.86
CA GLY A 24 11.37 -27.59 5.34
C GLY A 24 12.00 -26.27 4.89
N MET A 25 13.34 -26.15 5.03
CA MET A 25 14.05 -24.91 4.74
C MET A 25 14.21 -24.61 3.24
N ASN A 26 14.22 -25.63 2.40
CA ASN A 26 14.59 -25.50 0.98
C ASN A 26 13.54 -26.02 0.00
N GLU A 27 12.38 -26.45 0.48
CA GLU A 27 11.38 -27.09 -0.37
C GLU A 27 10.00 -26.46 -0.20
N ILE A 28 9.38 -26.15 -1.32
CA ILE A 28 7.99 -25.68 -1.41
C ILE A 28 7.12 -26.90 -1.75
N GLY A 29 6.19 -27.24 -0.87
CA GLY A 29 5.27 -28.35 -1.08
C GLY A 29 4.15 -28.00 -2.05
N SER A 30 3.16 -27.23 -1.62
CA SER A 30 2.02 -26.85 -2.43
C SER A 30 1.88 -25.34 -2.60
N ARG A 31 1.19 -24.94 -3.67
CA ARG A 31 0.82 -23.54 -3.93
C ARG A 31 -0.65 -23.47 -4.28
N GLU A 32 -1.36 -22.59 -3.59
CA GLU A 32 -2.75 -22.31 -3.86
C GLU A 32 -2.94 -20.82 -4.12
N TYR A 33 -3.86 -20.48 -5.02
CA TYR A 33 -4.17 -19.09 -5.36
C TYR A 33 -5.65 -18.81 -5.12
N GLY A 34 -5.96 -17.62 -4.61
CA GLY A 34 -7.31 -17.10 -4.40
C GLY A 34 -7.38 -15.59 -4.61
N CYS A 35 -8.55 -15.12 -5.02
CA CYS A 35 -8.85 -13.69 -5.17
C CYS A 35 -10.04 -13.30 -4.29
N PHE A 36 -9.90 -12.19 -3.56
CA PHE A 36 -10.88 -11.76 -2.55
C PHE A 36 -11.13 -10.26 -2.65
N PRO A 37 -12.34 -9.76 -2.33
CA PRO A 37 -12.58 -8.33 -2.23
C PRO A 37 -11.72 -7.66 -1.16
N ASN A 38 -11.20 -6.47 -1.43
CA ASN A 38 -10.43 -5.70 -0.43
C ASN A 38 -11.36 -4.94 0.54
N ASN A 39 -12.08 -5.71 1.36
CA ASN A 39 -12.97 -5.22 2.41
C ASN A 39 -13.12 -6.27 3.51
N THR A 40 -13.80 -5.93 4.60
CA THR A 40 -13.96 -6.80 5.77
C THR A 40 -14.55 -8.17 5.45
N THR A 41 -15.48 -8.27 4.48
CA THR A 41 -16.04 -9.54 4.03
C THR A 41 -14.98 -10.38 3.31
N GLY A 42 -14.18 -9.76 2.44
CA GLY A 42 -13.06 -10.42 1.74
C GLY A 42 -11.98 -10.88 2.71
N TYR A 43 -11.67 -10.10 3.74
CA TYR A 43 -10.68 -10.48 4.78
C TYR A 43 -11.09 -11.74 5.52
N ARG A 44 -12.39 -11.87 5.86
CA ARG A 44 -12.94 -13.10 6.47
C ARG A 44 -12.84 -14.29 5.52
N LYS A 45 -13.17 -14.09 4.23
CA LYS A 45 -13.07 -15.14 3.20
C LYS A 45 -11.62 -15.58 3.01
N LEU A 46 -10.68 -14.64 2.92
CA LEU A 46 -9.25 -14.91 2.83
C LEU A 46 -8.78 -15.77 4.01
N CYS A 47 -9.09 -15.38 5.26
CA CYS A 47 -8.66 -16.16 6.42
C CYS A 47 -9.32 -17.54 6.50
N ASN A 48 -10.59 -17.67 6.10
CA ASN A 48 -11.23 -18.99 6.04
C ASN A 48 -10.57 -19.86 4.97
N TRP A 49 -10.26 -19.30 3.80
CA TRP A 49 -9.55 -20.00 2.73
C TRP A 49 -8.14 -20.41 3.16
N VAL A 50 -7.41 -19.55 3.85
CA VAL A 50 -6.11 -19.90 4.44
C VAL A 50 -6.25 -21.07 5.41
N LYS A 51 -7.23 -21.05 6.32
CA LYS A 51 -7.48 -22.14 7.27
C LYS A 51 -7.81 -23.47 6.58
N THR A 52 -8.62 -23.43 5.52
CA THR A 52 -8.98 -24.62 4.75
C THR A 52 -7.77 -25.25 4.06
N ASN A 53 -6.84 -24.42 3.56
CA ASN A 53 -5.63 -24.88 2.86
C ASN A 53 -4.40 -25.02 3.77
N ALA A 54 -4.57 -24.74 5.06
CA ALA A 54 -3.44 -24.71 6.01
C ALA A 54 -3.07 -26.10 6.60
N TRP A 55 -3.75 -27.17 6.23
CA TRP A 55 -3.45 -28.53 6.67
C TRP A 55 -3.14 -28.63 8.18
N ASN A 56 -4.04 -28.08 9.03
CA ASN A 56 -3.87 -27.96 10.48
C ASN A 56 -2.74 -27.02 10.96
N THR A 57 -2.24 -26.13 10.11
CA THR A 57 -1.28 -25.11 10.51
C THR A 57 -1.98 -24.05 11.35
N ILE A 58 -1.42 -23.70 12.51
CA ILE A 58 -1.97 -22.68 13.41
C ILE A 58 -1.56 -21.27 12.97
N ALA A 59 -2.24 -20.26 13.51
CA ALA A 59 -2.01 -18.85 13.15
C ALA A 59 -0.54 -18.44 13.39
N GLU A 60 0.07 -18.91 14.46
CA GLU A 60 1.47 -18.62 14.83
C GLU A 60 2.49 -19.19 13.83
N GLU A 61 2.12 -20.22 13.08
CA GLU A 61 2.95 -20.80 12.02
C GLU A 61 2.73 -20.14 10.66
N SER A 62 1.79 -19.20 10.57
CA SER A 62 1.47 -18.48 9.34
C SER A 62 2.19 -17.13 9.30
N LEU A 63 2.60 -16.72 8.09
CA LEU A 63 3.14 -15.39 7.82
C LEU A 63 2.46 -14.81 6.59
N PHE A 64 1.71 -13.73 6.79
CA PHE A 64 1.19 -12.93 5.71
C PHE A 64 2.21 -11.90 5.27
N ARG A 65 2.35 -11.70 3.96
CA ARG A 65 3.21 -10.67 3.42
C ARG A 65 2.55 -9.95 2.27
N GLY A 66 2.75 -8.65 2.22
CA GLY A 66 2.28 -7.83 1.12
C GLY A 66 3.20 -6.67 0.79
N GLU A 67 3.00 -6.09 -0.38
CA GLU A 67 3.65 -4.86 -0.82
C GLU A 67 2.99 -3.65 -0.15
N ASP A 68 3.78 -2.64 0.28
CA ASP A 68 3.20 -1.38 0.77
C ASP A 68 2.62 -0.58 -0.40
N THR A 69 1.32 -0.66 -0.54
CA THR A 69 0.54 0.09 -1.52
C THR A 69 -0.25 1.25 -0.87
N GLY A 70 0.19 1.69 0.31
CA GLY A 70 -0.43 2.78 1.05
C GLY A 70 -1.82 2.41 1.56
N SER A 71 -2.86 3.15 1.14
CA SER A 71 -4.22 2.95 1.66
C SER A 71 -4.81 1.58 1.36
N CYS A 72 -4.33 0.87 0.32
CA CYS A 72 -4.89 -0.43 -0.07
C CYS A 72 -4.45 -1.56 0.88
N SER A 73 -3.25 -1.47 1.47
CA SER A 73 -2.69 -2.50 2.36
C SER A 73 -3.12 -2.33 3.83
N ILE A 74 -3.35 -1.10 4.29
CA ILE A 74 -3.59 -0.78 5.70
C ILE A 74 -4.82 -1.51 6.27
N GLY A 75 -5.91 -1.62 5.51
CA GLY A 75 -7.17 -2.21 5.99
C GLY A 75 -7.01 -3.67 6.41
N LEU A 76 -6.44 -4.50 5.52
CA LEU A 76 -6.18 -5.90 5.83
C LEU A 76 -5.11 -6.05 6.92
N SER A 77 -4.05 -5.23 6.87
CA SER A 77 -2.96 -5.31 7.86
C SER A 77 -3.46 -5.09 9.29
N LYS A 78 -4.25 -4.04 9.51
CA LYS A 78 -4.88 -3.79 10.82
C LYS A 78 -5.82 -4.91 11.23
N TRP A 79 -6.58 -5.47 10.28
CA TRP A 79 -7.52 -6.54 10.55
C TRP A 79 -6.80 -7.84 10.95
N LEU A 80 -5.72 -8.22 10.24
CA LEU A 80 -4.90 -9.39 10.56
C LEU A 80 -4.19 -9.22 11.89
N TYR A 81 -3.59 -8.05 12.13
CA TYR A 81 -2.96 -7.72 13.42
C TYR A 81 -3.94 -7.88 14.58
N GLY A 82 -5.16 -7.34 14.45
CA GLY A 82 -6.22 -7.47 15.47
C GLY A 82 -6.74 -8.91 15.67
N LYS A 83 -6.38 -9.86 14.77
CA LYS A 83 -6.68 -11.29 14.88
C LYS A 83 -5.48 -12.13 15.33
N GLY A 84 -4.35 -11.49 15.65
CA GLY A 84 -3.14 -12.17 16.10
C GLY A 84 -2.34 -12.88 15.01
N TYR A 85 -2.56 -12.52 13.73
CA TYR A 85 -1.73 -13.02 12.64
C TYR A 85 -0.51 -12.13 12.42
N ASP A 86 0.62 -12.75 12.13
CA ASP A 86 1.81 -12.05 11.69
C ASP A 86 1.65 -11.59 10.24
N ILE A 87 1.73 -10.30 10.03
CA ILE A 87 1.78 -9.71 8.69
C ILE A 87 3.01 -8.83 8.55
N TRP A 88 3.71 -8.95 7.43
CA TRP A 88 4.87 -8.17 7.06
C TRP A 88 4.58 -7.34 5.80
N ILE A 89 4.54 -6.03 5.94
CA ILE A 89 4.36 -5.08 4.83
C ILE A 89 5.74 -4.51 4.48
N GLU A 90 6.12 -4.68 3.22
CA GLU A 90 7.43 -4.29 2.74
C GLU A 90 7.33 -3.37 1.52
N ASN A 91 8.37 -2.57 1.31
CA ASN A 91 8.47 -1.72 0.12
C ASN A 91 8.56 -2.57 -1.16
N ALA A 92 7.80 -2.17 -2.19
CA ALA A 92 7.80 -2.77 -3.52
C ALA A 92 9.21 -2.95 -4.12
N TYR A 93 10.11 -2.00 -3.85
CA TYR A 93 11.49 -2.04 -4.33
C TYR A 93 12.26 -3.24 -3.79
N ALA A 94 12.13 -3.56 -2.50
CA ALA A 94 12.82 -4.69 -1.88
C ALA A 94 12.36 -6.03 -2.47
N ILE A 95 11.06 -6.18 -2.72
CA ILE A 95 10.49 -7.40 -3.32
C ILE A 95 10.99 -7.58 -4.76
N LYS A 96 10.92 -6.53 -5.59
CA LYS A 96 11.31 -6.57 -7.01
C LYS A 96 12.79 -6.88 -7.22
N HIS A 97 13.67 -6.29 -6.40
CA HIS A 97 15.11 -6.55 -6.52
C HIS A 97 15.54 -7.93 -6.08
N SER A 98 14.74 -8.65 -5.30
CA SER A 98 15.05 -10.02 -4.86
C SER A 98 14.60 -11.11 -5.83
N SER A 99 13.67 -10.82 -6.74
CA SER A 99 13.03 -11.82 -7.60
C SER A 99 13.57 -11.89 -9.05
N GLY A 100 14.55 -11.03 -9.41
CA GLY A 100 15.13 -11.02 -10.75
C GLY A 100 14.16 -10.48 -11.83
N ILE A 101 14.57 -10.55 -13.11
CA ILE A 101 13.76 -10.06 -14.25
C ILE A 101 12.63 -11.03 -14.55
N GLN A 102 11.40 -10.63 -14.31
CA GLN A 102 10.22 -11.42 -14.64
C GLN A 102 9.57 -10.94 -15.94
N ARG A 103 9.29 -11.89 -16.85
CA ARG A 103 8.69 -11.61 -18.17
C ARG A 103 7.16 -11.60 -18.20
N VAL A 104 6.51 -12.20 -17.19
CA VAL A 104 5.04 -12.29 -17.13
C VAL A 104 4.55 -11.49 -15.95
N LYS A 105 3.81 -10.41 -16.21
CA LYS A 105 3.18 -9.59 -15.20
C LYS A 105 1.69 -9.92 -15.15
N ASN A 106 1.26 -10.60 -14.08
CA ASN A 106 -0.14 -10.75 -13.73
C ASN A 106 -0.27 -10.88 -12.20
N ASP A 107 -1.41 -10.49 -11.66
CA ASP A 107 -1.67 -10.40 -10.22
C ASP A 107 -1.46 -11.74 -9.48
N LYS A 108 -1.73 -12.89 -10.16
CA LYS A 108 -1.44 -14.22 -9.64
C LYS A 108 0.06 -14.48 -9.51
N ALA A 109 0.85 -14.08 -10.51
CA ALA A 109 2.30 -14.23 -10.46
C ALA A 109 2.90 -13.29 -9.40
N ASP A 110 2.39 -12.07 -9.29
CA ASP A 110 2.86 -11.08 -8.34
C ASP A 110 2.63 -11.57 -6.89
N SER A 111 1.44 -12.08 -6.55
CA SER A 111 1.16 -12.67 -5.24
C SER A 111 2.03 -13.89 -4.92
N ALA A 112 2.35 -14.73 -5.93
CA ALA A 112 3.24 -15.88 -5.77
C ALA A 112 4.68 -15.47 -5.45
N ILE A 113 5.19 -14.43 -6.13
CA ILE A 113 6.51 -13.84 -5.87
C ILE A 113 6.60 -13.30 -4.45
N ILE A 114 5.54 -12.59 -4.00
CA ILE A 114 5.47 -12.06 -2.64
C ILE A 114 5.52 -13.22 -1.61
N ALA A 115 4.80 -14.31 -1.86
CA ALA A 115 4.81 -15.48 -0.99
C ALA A 115 6.18 -16.17 -0.95
N GLU A 116 6.84 -16.35 -2.10
CA GLU A 116 8.21 -16.90 -2.16
C GLU A 116 9.22 -16.02 -1.44
N TYR A 117 9.09 -14.71 -1.58
CA TYR A 117 9.96 -13.79 -0.87
C TYR A 117 9.76 -13.91 0.65
N ALA A 118 8.51 -14.02 1.13
CA ALA A 118 8.23 -14.26 2.54
C ALA A 118 8.90 -15.51 3.07
N TRP A 119 8.84 -16.59 2.31
CA TRP A 119 9.50 -17.85 2.66
C TRP A 119 11.02 -17.75 2.69
N ARG A 120 11.63 -17.14 1.66
CA ARG A 120 13.09 -17.02 1.55
C ARG A 120 13.72 -16.07 2.56
N GLN A 121 12.97 -15.05 3.00
CA GLN A 121 13.46 -13.97 3.88
C GLN A 121 12.77 -14.02 5.26
N GLN A 122 12.29 -15.17 5.69
CA GLN A 122 11.57 -15.32 6.96
C GLN A 122 12.42 -14.96 8.20
N ASP A 123 13.74 -14.93 8.07
CA ASP A 123 14.69 -14.47 9.08
C ASP A 123 14.72 -12.94 9.24
N LYS A 124 14.17 -12.18 8.27
CA LYS A 124 14.17 -10.72 8.24
C LYS A 124 12.79 -10.11 8.48
N VAL A 125 11.86 -10.88 8.98
CA VAL A 125 10.48 -10.41 9.19
C VAL A 125 10.45 -9.23 10.15
N VAL A 126 9.85 -8.13 9.70
CA VAL A 126 9.46 -7.00 10.53
C VAL A 126 7.94 -7.01 10.62
N PRO A 127 7.36 -7.46 11.74
CA PRO A 127 5.91 -7.51 11.90
C PRO A 127 5.29 -6.11 11.76
N PHE A 128 4.14 -6.06 11.12
CA PHE A 128 3.36 -4.83 11.03
C PHE A 128 2.80 -4.48 12.42
N GLU A 129 3.06 -3.25 12.83
CA GLU A 129 2.44 -2.65 14.00
C GLU A 129 1.60 -1.45 13.53
N PRO A 130 0.32 -1.37 13.91
CA PRO A 130 -0.49 -0.22 13.56
C PRO A 130 0.05 1.03 14.27
N LEU A 131 0.18 2.12 13.52
CA LEU A 131 0.50 3.40 14.10
C LEU A 131 -0.55 3.75 15.17
N ASN A 132 -0.13 4.40 16.24
CA ASN A 132 -1.06 5.00 17.18
C ASN A 132 -1.95 6.04 16.46
N GLU A 133 -3.05 6.41 17.09
CA GLU A 133 -4.07 7.26 16.45
C GLU A 133 -3.50 8.62 16.02
N SER A 134 -2.70 9.25 16.88
CA SER A 134 -2.08 10.56 16.59
C SER A 134 -1.12 10.48 15.40
N LEU A 135 -0.26 9.46 15.33
CA LEU A 135 0.65 9.25 14.20
C LEU A 135 -0.10 8.89 12.91
N ALA A 136 -1.20 8.15 13.02
CA ALA A 136 -2.03 7.84 11.86
C ALA A 136 -2.69 9.10 11.30
N GLN A 137 -3.26 9.96 12.15
CA GLN A 137 -3.83 11.25 11.76
C GLN A 137 -2.78 12.17 11.17
N LEU A 138 -1.61 12.28 11.80
CA LEU A 138 -0.48 13.07 11.31
C LEU A 138 -0.06 12.64 9.90
N ARG A 139 0.07 11.34 9.67
CA ARG A 139 0.43 10.77 8.35
C ARG A 139 -0.60 11.16 7.29
N GLU A 140 -1.90 11.04 7.56
CA GLU A 140 -2.96 11.35 6.60
C GLU A 140 -2.96 12.84 6.23
N ILE A 141 -2.84 13.74 7.22
CA ILE A 141 -2.80 15.19 6.97
C ILE A 141 -1.52 15.56 6.20
N PHE A 142 -0.38 14.97 6.54
CA PHE A 142 0.90 15.20 5.87
C PHE A 142 0.85 14.77 4.39
N LEU A 143 0.30 13.59 4.09
CA LEU A 143 0.16 13.10 2.71
C LEU A 143 -0.79 13.98 1.89
N TYR A 144 -1.90 14.41 2.49
CA TYR A 144 -2.84 15.34 1.85
C TYR A 144 -2.18 16.69 1.54
N ARG A 145 -1.47 17.26 2.52
CA ARG A 145 -0.69 18.50 2.35
C ARG A 145 0.34 18.36 1.21
N HIS A 146 1.08 17.25 1.19
CA HIS A 146 2.07 16.99 0.15
C HIS A 146 1.44 16.96 -1.26
N LYS A 147 0.29 16.32 -1.40
CA LYS A 147 -0.49 16.30 -2.65
C LYS A 147 -0.91 17.71 -3.09
N LEU A 148 -1.37 18.55 -2.16
CA LEU A 148 -1.75 19.94 -2.44
C LEU A 148 -0.56 20.77 -2.89
N VAL A 149 0.62 20.60 -2.28
CA VAL A 149 1.85 21.25 -2.71
C VAL A 149 2.21 20.86 -4.15
N GLY A 150 2.14 19.58 -4.50
CA GLY A 150 2.37 19.10 -5.86
C GLY A 150 1.40 19.72 -6.87
N GLN A 151 0.11 19.79 -6.54
CA GLN A 151 -0.91 20.43 -7.40
C GLN A 151 -0.64 21.94 -7.59
N ARG A 152 -0.25 22.65 -6.52
CA ARG A 152 0.13 24.06 -6.60
C ARG A 152 1.30 24.27 -7.55
N VAL A 153 2.39 23.50 -7.37
CA VAL A 153 3.59 23.58 -8.22
C VAL A 153 3.24 23.32 -9.69
N ALA A 154 2.45 22.27 -9.98
CA ALA A 154 2.02 21.98 -11.34
C ALA A 154 1.22 23.13 -11.99
N MET A 155 0.37 23.84 -11.20
CA MET A 155 -0.35 25.02 -11.69
C MET A 155 0.55 26.24 -11.87
N GLU A 156 1.58 26.40 -11.03
CA GLU A 156 2.54 27.50 -11.12
C GLU A 156 3.45 27.35 -12.34
N LEU A 157 4.00 26.16 -12.60
CA LEU A 157 4.82 25.85 -13.77
C LEU A 157 4.07 26.15 -15.09
N ARG A 158 2.78 25.83 -15.17
CA ARG A 158 1.96 26.16 -16.36
C ARG A 158 1.88 27.64 -16.65
N LYS A 159 2.10 28.53 -15.66
CA LYS A 159 2.11 29.99 -15.88
C LYS A 159 3.40 30.50 -16.48
N GLU A 160 4.50 29.79 -16.32
CA GLU A 160 5.83 30.22 -16.78
C GLU A 160 6.04 30.01 -18.28
N ASP A 161 5.18 29.21 -18.93
CA ASP A 161 5.18 29.03 -20.40
C ASP A 161 4.65 30.27 -21.14
N LYS A 162 5.20 31.44 -20.76
CA LYS A 162 4.76 32.75 -21.23
C LYS A 162 5.31 33.16 -22.61
N SER A 163 6.07 32.28 -23.29
CA SER A 163 6.80 32.68 -24.48
C SER A 163 5.97 32.83 -25.75
N GLN A 164 4.71 32.42 -25.75
CA GLN A 164 3.83 32.61 -26.92
C GLN A 164 2.42 33.04 -26.54
N SER A 165 2.08 34.29 -26.90
CA SER A 165 0.76 34.90 -26.99
C SER A 165 0.03 35.27 -25.67
N ASN A 166 0.48 36.33 -25.01
CA ASN A 166 -0.27 37.03 -23.95
C ASN A 166 -1.56 37.76 -24.42
N LYS A 167 -2.05 37.49 -25.63
CA LYS A 167 -3.19 38.25 -26.23
C LYS A 167 -4.52 37.48 -26.32
N SER A 168 -4.54 36.17 -25.96
CA SER A 168 -5.81 35.43 -26.05
C SER A 168 -6.69 35.65 -24.81
N LYS A 169 -7.99 35.94 -25.02
CA LYS A 169 -9.00 36.00 -23.96
C LYS A 169 -9.07 34.71 -23.15
N ALA A 170 -8.83 33.56 -23.79
CA ALA A 170 -8.78 32.24 -23.16
C ALA A 170 -7.61 32.12 -22.17
N ILE A 171 -6.40 32.57 -22.54
CA ILE A 171 -5.23 32.53 -21.64
C ILE A 171 -5.47 33.44 -20.44
N SER A 172 -6.02 34.63 -20.63
CA SER A 172 -6.36 35.56 -19.54
C SER A 172 -7.40 34.97 -18.58
N PHE A 173 -8.39 34.26 -19.10
CA PHE A 173 -9.38 33.54 -18.29
C PHE A 173 -8.73 32.42 -17.48
N ILE A 174 -7.90 31.56 -18.13
CA ILE A 174 -7.18 30.45 -17.47
C ILE A 174 -6.28 30.98 -16.36
N ASN A 175 -5.47 32.01 -16.64
CA ASN A 175 -4.56 32.58 -15.65
C ASN A 175 -5.31 33.15 -14.43
N ARG A 176 -6.44 33.85 -14.64
CA ARG A 176 -7.27 34.34 -13.54
C ARG A 176 -7.83 33.19 -12.69
N LYS A 177 -8.35 32.12 -13.32
CA LYS A 177 -8.88 30.96 -12.60
C LYS A 177 -7.79 30.19 -11.87
N SER A 178 -6.63 29.97 -12.50
CA SER A 178 -5.47 29.33 -11.85
C SER A 178 -4.99 30.12 -10.63
N LYS A 179 -4.94 31.46 -10.72
CA LYS A 179 -4.55 32.31 -9.58
C LYS A 179 -5.50 32.13 -8.40
N HIS A 180 -6.80 32.05 -8.65
CA HIS A 180 -7.81 31.84 -7.62
C HIS A 180 -7.66 30.45 -6.97
N LEU A 181 -7.50 29.39 -7.79
CA LEU A 181 -7.29 28.02 -7.29
C LEU A 181 -6.02 27.89 -6.46
N ILE A 182 -4.92 28.50 -6.89
CA ILE A 182 -3.66 28.50 -6.11
C ILE A 182 -3.87 29.19 -4.76
N ALA A 183 -4.62 30.29 -4.70
CA ALA A 183 -4.92 30.96 -3.43
C ALA A 183 -5.71 30.05 -2.47
N GLU A 184 -6.70 29.31 -2.98
CA GLU A 184 -7.47 28.36 -2.16
C GLU A 184 -6.62 27.15 -1.72
N ILE A 185 -5.75 26.62 -2.59
CA ILE A 185 -4.80 25.58 -2.23
C ILE A 185 -3.88 26.06 -1.09
N ASN A 186 -3.34 27.28 -1.19
CA ASN A 186 -2.46 27.84 -0.15
C ASN A 186 -3.19 27.99 1.19
N LYS A 187 -4.45 28.43 1.20
CA LYS A 187 -5.27 28.47 2.43
C LYS A 187 -5.46 27.08 3.03
N THR A 188 -5.67 26.07 2.18
CA THR A 188 -5.86 24.69 2.65
C THR A 188 -4.57 24.10 3.20
N ILE A 189 -3.41 24.38 2.55
CA ILE A 189 -2.10 24.00 3.06
C ILE A 189 -1.88 24.61 4.45
N ALA A 190 -2.17 25.90 4.64
CA ALA A 190 -2.01 26.55 5.94
C ALA A 190 -2.92 25.94 7.04
N LYS A 191 -4.11 25.43 6.66
CA LYS A 191 -4.96 24.68 7.62
C LYS A 191 -4.35 23.30 7.96
N CYS A 192 -3.75 22.63 6.99
CA CYS A 192 -3.03 21.37 7.25
C CYS A 192 -1.84 21.61 8.19
N ASP A 193 -1.06 22.68 7.99
CA ASP A 193 0.06 23.03 8.84
C ASP A 193 -0.38 23.23 10.31
N LYS A 194 -1.43 24.02 10.54
CA LYS A 194 -2.01 24.21 11.89
C LYS A 194 -2.51 22.91 12.52
N ALA A 195 -3.13 22.03 11.73
CA ALA A 195 -3.61 20.75 12.24
C ALA A 195 -2.43 19.81 12.59
N ILE A 196 -1.35 19.84 11.81
CA ILE A 196 -0.11 19.12 12.11
C ILE A 196 0.49 19.62 13.42
N ASP A 197 0.63 20.93 13.58
CA ASP A 197 1.19 21.55 14.80
C ASP A 197 0.39 21.12 16.03
N SER A 198 -0.95 21.15 15.97
CA SER A 198 -1.81 20.76 17.10
C SER A 198 -1.82 19.25 17.45
N ILE A 199 -1.27 18.39 16.58
CA ILE A 199 -1.09 16.97 16.89
C ILE A 199 0.27 16.72 17.55
N ILE A 200 1.25 17.57 17.24
CA ILE A 200 2.63 17.44 17.74
C ILE A 200 2.78 18.05 19.13
N GLU A 201 2.01 19.10 19.46
CA GLU A 201 1.89 19.67 20.83
C GLU A 201 1.23 18.70 21.80
#